data_267d5da7f39ee668796eb571d2bce755
#
_entry.id   267d5da7f39ee668796eb571d2bce755
#
_cell.length_a   1.000
_cell.length_b   1.000
_cell.length_c   1.000
_cell.angle_alpha   90.00
_cell.angle_beta   90.00
_cell.angle_gamma   90.00
#
_symmetry.space_group_name_H-M   'P 1'
#
loop_
_entity.id
_entity.type
_entity.pdbx_description
1 polymer ?
#
loop_
_entity_poly.entity_id
_entity_poly.type
_entity_poly.pdbx_seq_one_letter_code
_entity_poly.pdbx_strand_id
1 'polypeptide(L)'
;SYEWAEYLDRSKAKDRDGAVMLGWTGDNGDPDNFLDTLLGCEAVGGNNRAQWCNKEFNDLVKKAKVTTDQAERTKLYEEAQIVFKREAPWATIDHSLSIVPMRKEVSGFVQSPLGDFTFENVDIAE
;
A
#
# COMPACT_ATOMS: atom_id res chain seq x y z
N SER A 1 17.85 -14.84 -5.34
CA SER A 1 16.65 -14.27 -6.01
C SER A 1 15.65 -15.38 -6.26
N TYR A 2 14.39 -15.04 -6.25
CA TYR A 2 13.28 -15.95 -6.52
C TYR A 2 12.52 -15.42 -7.72
N GLU A 3 11.80 -16.30 -8.41
CA GLU A 3 10.76 -15.90 -9.33
C GLU A 3 9.63 -15.21 -8.54
N TRP A 4 8.89 -14.27 -9.20
CA TRP A 4 7.98 -13.38 -8.48
C TRP A 4 6.85 -14.12 -7.75
N ALA A 5 6.20 -15.09 -8.38
CA ALA A 5 5.13 -15.87 -7.76
C ALA A 5 5.64 -16.67 -6.56
N GLU A 6 6.80 -17.32 -6.70
CA GLU A 6 7.47 -18.02 -5.61
C GLU A 6 7.82 -17.08 -4.46
N TYR A 7 8.33 -15.88 -4.76
CA TYR A 7 8.61 -14.86 -3.76
C TYR A 7 7.37 -14.45 -2.97
N LEU A 8 6.26 -14.22 -3.66
CA LEU A 8 4.99 -13.88 -3.02
C LEU A 8 4.50 -15.00 -2.10
N ASP A 9 4.59 -16.26 -2.53
CA ASP A 9 4.17 -17.40 -1.71
C ASP A 9 5.06 -17.56 -0.47
N ARG A 10 6.37 -17.48 -0.64
CA ARG A 10 7.31 -17.48 0.49
C ARG A 10 7.08 -16.33 1.45
N SER A 11 6.71 -15.15 0.94
CA SER A 11 6.43 -13.97 1.77
C SER A 11 5.21 -14.15 2.69
N LYS A 12 4.29 -15.05 2.36
CA LYS A 12 3.10 -15.38 3.17
C LYS A 12 3.36 -16.44 4.24
N ALA A 13 4.43 -17.23 4.10
CA ALA A 13 4.68 -18.35 4.99
C ALA A 13 4.79 -17.89 6.46
N LYS A 14 4.11 -18.59 7.36
CA LYS A 14 4.10 -18.24 8.79
C LYS A 14 5.44 -18.55 9.47
N ASP A 15 6.14 -19.53 8.94
CA ASP A 15 7.43 -20.05 9.42
C ASP A 15 8.62 -19.48 8.65
N ARG A 16 8.39 -18.41 7.84
CA ARG A 16 9.47 -17.80 7.09
C ARG A 16 10.56 -17.25 8.01
N ASP A 17 11.79 -17.44 7.61
CA ASP A 17 12.95 -16.83 8.22
C ASP A 17 13.32 -15.53 7.51
N GLY A 18 13.81 -14.56 8.29
CA GLY A 18 14.28 -13.28 7.79
C GLY A 18 13.18 -12.27 7.45
N ALA A 19 13.55 -11.24 6.69
CA ALA A 19 12.72 -10.14 6.27
C ALA A 19 12.31 -10.26 4.79
N VAL A 20 11.16 -9.70 4.46
CA VAL A 20 10.69 -9.56 3.07
C VAL A 20 10.54 -8.09 2.74
N MET A 21 10.86 -7.69 1.52
CA MET A 21 10.69 -6.34 1.01
C MET A 21 9.59 -6.32 -0.05
N LEU A 22 8.56 -5.54 0.18
CA LEU A 22 7.44 -5.36 -0.74
C LEU A 22 7.04 -3.90 -0.79
N GLY A 23 6.47 -3.49 -1.92
CA GLY A 23 5.82 -2.20 -2.09
C GLY A 23 4.31 -2.36 -2.23
N TRP A 24 3.60 -1.24 -2.13
CA TRP A 24 2.18 -1.14 -2.40
C TRP A 24 1.86 0.19 -3.04
N THR A 25 1.03 0.15 -4.08
CA THR A 25 0.42 1.34 -4.68
C THR A 25 -1.05 1.35 -4.30
N GLY A 26 -1.56 2.48 -3.83
CA GLY A 26 -2.95 2.57 -3.40
C GLY A 26 -3.92 2.49 -4.58
N ASP A 27 -4.96 1.66 -4.47
CA ASP A 27 -5.92 1.40 -5.55
C ASP A 27 -6.97 2.52 -5.68
N ASN A 28 -7.24 3.27 -4.61
CA ASN A 28 -8.39 4.17 -4.52
C ASN A 28 -8.09 5.53 -3.85
N GLY A 29 -6.84 5.78 -3.49
CA GLY A 29 -6.44 7.01 -2.79
C GLY A 29 -6.87 7.09 -1.33
N ASP A 30 -7.44 6.04 -0.76
CA ASP A 30 -7.88 5.98 0.63
C ASP A 30 -6.82 5.32 1.52
N PRO A 31 -6.55 5.86 2.74
CA PRO A 31 -5.61 5.27 3.68
C PRO A 31 -5.94 3.83 4.10
N ASP A 32 -7.21 3.41 4.05
CA ASP A 32 -7.61 2.05 4.41
C ASP A 32 -6.97 0.99 3.51
N ASN A 33 -6.68 1.34 2.25
CA ASN A 33 -6.01 0.45 1.31
C ASN A 33 -4.58 0.09 1.74
N PHE A 34 -3.95 0.92 2.54
CA PHE A 34 -2.66 0.63 3.18
C PHE A 34 -2.86 0.04 4.57
N LEU A 35 -3.64 0.69 5.43
CA LEU A 35 -3.68 0.38 6.85
C LEU A 35 -4.54 -0.86 7.15
N ASP A 36 -5.72 -1.00 6.55
CA ASP A 36 -6.57 -2.18 6.74
C ASP A 36 -6.07 -3.37 5.91
N THR A 37 -5.82 -3.12 4.61
CA THR A 37 -5.46 -4.18 3.66
C THR A 37 -4.12 -4.85 3.98
N LEU A 38 -3.14 -4.10 4.48
CA LEU A 38 -1.77 -4.60 4.69
C LEU A 38 -1.42 -4.86 6.15
N LEU A 39 -2.16 -4.29 7.11
CA LEU A 39 -1.83 -4.33 8.53
C LEU A 39 -3.01 -4.74 9.41
N GLY A 40 -4.23 -4.78 8.86
CA GLY A 40 -5.41 -5.25 9.58
C GLY A 40 -5.26 -6.68 10.07
N CYS A 41 -5.87 -7.00 11.22
CA CYS A 41 -5.82 -8.34 11.78
C CYS A 41 -6.43 -9.40 10.86
N GLU A 42 -7.47 -9.05 10.10
CA GLU A 42 -8.14 -9.95 9.15
C GLU A 42 -7.30 -10.25 7.91
N ALA A 43 -6.30 -9.41 7.63
CA ALA A 43 -5.38 -9.59 6.51
C ALA A 43 -4.20 -10.53 6.82
N VAL A 44 -4.07 -11.00 8.06
CA VAL A 44 -3.03 -11.96 8.48
C VAL A 44 -3.20 -13.27 7.70
N GLY A 45 -2.11 -13.78 7.14
CA GLY A 45 -2.12 -14.94 6.23
C GLY A 45 -2.43 -14.59 4.78
N GLY A 46 -2.81 -13.34 4.51
CA GLY A 46 -3.02 -12.75 3.19
C GLY A 46 -2.01 -11.64 2.89
N ASN A 47 -2.49 -10.41 2.76
CA ASN A 47 -1.65 -9.24 2.43
C ASN A 47 -0.84 -8.72 3.61
N ASN A 48 -1.24 -9.01 4.85
CA ASN A 48 -0.46 -8.66 6.03
C ASN A 48 0.75 -9.59 6.17
N ARG A 49 1.83 -9.23 5.49
CA ARG A 49 3.07 -10.02 5.47
C ARG A 49 3.84 -9.96 6.79
N ALA A 50 3.63 -8.92 7.59
CA ALA A 50 4.20 -8.85 8.94
C ALA A 50 3.58 -9.89 9.88
N GLN A 51 2.40 -10.41 9.54
CA GLN A 51 1.59 -11.30 10.40
C GLN A 51 1.33 -10.68 11.79
N TRP A 52 1.34 -9.37 11.83
CA TRP A 52 1.12 -8.56 13.01
C TRP A 52 -0.36 -8.26 13.18
N CYS A 53 -0.86 -8.39 14.40
CA CYS A 53 -2.22 -8.01 14.75
C CYS A 53 -2.20 -7.28 16.09
N ASN A 54 -2.53 -6.01 16.06
CA ASN A 54 -2.69 -5.18 17.24
C ASN A 54 -4.13 -4.69 17.32
N LYS A 55 -4.80 -4.97 18.44
CA LYS A 55 -6.22 -4.65 18.61
C LYS A 55 -6.48 -3.14 18.59
N GLU A 56 -5.65 -2.33 19.23
CA GLU A 56 -5.78 -0.87 19.27
C GLU A 56 -5.70 -0.29 17.87
N PHE A 57 -4.69 -0.69 17.08
CA PHE A 57 -4.53 -0.31 15.68
C PHE A 57 -5.76 -0.71 14.86
N ASN A 58 -6.16 -1.97 14.97
CA ASN A 58 -7.26 -2.53 14.17
C ASN A 58 -8.59 -1.81 14.45
N ASP A 59 -8.89 -1.52 15.73
CA ASP A 59 -10.10 -0.80 16.12
C ASP A 59 -10.12 0.63 15.58
N LEU A 60 -8.98 1.35 15.62
CA LEU A 60 -8.83 2.70 15.06
C LEU A 60 -9.08 2.71 13.55
N VAL A 61 -8.45 1.80 12.82
CA VAL A 61 -8.60 1.69 11.35
C VAL A 61 -10.04 1.32 10.98
N LYS A 62 -10.65 0.35 11.65
CA LYS A 62 -12.06 -0.04 11.41
C LYS A 62 -13.03 1.10 11.69
N LYS A 63 -12.80 1.86 12.77
CA LYS A 63 -13.60 3.06 13.07
C LYS A 63 -13.42 4.13 12.01
N ALA A 64 -12.19 4.43 11.59
CA ALA A 64 -11.90 5.41 10.55
C ALA A 64 -12.59 5.07 9.23
N LYS A 65 -12.63 3.79 8.87
CA LYS A 65 -13.24 3.29 7.62
C LYS A 65 -14.73 3.62 7.50
N VAL A 66 -15.46 3.69 8.61
CA VAL A 66 -16.90 3.99 8.64
C VAL A 66 -17.22 5.43 9.07
N THR A 67 -16.19 6.22 9.42
CA THR A 67 -16.35 7.62 9.81
C THR A 67 -16.41 8.51 8.58
N THR A 68 -17.47 9.31 8.44
CA THR A 68 -17.69 10.23 7.31
C THR A 68 -17.17 11.63 7.56
N ASP A 69 -17.02 12.04 8.82
CA ASP A 69 -16.38 13.31 9.17
C ASP A 69 -14.89 13.27 8.86
N GLN A 70 -14.43 14.14 7.98
CA GLN A 70 -13.06 14.17 7.48
C GLN A 70 -12.04 14.42 8.59
N ALA A 71 -12.33 15.32 9.53
CA ALA A 71 -11.39 15.69 10.58
C ALA A 71 -11.25 14.57 11.62
N GLU A 72 -12.36 13.96 12.04
CA GLU A 72 -12.34 12.80 12.92
C GLU A 72 -11.65 11.60 12.26
N ARG A 73 -11.94 11.35 10.99
CA ARG A 73 -11.33 10.28 10.22
C ARG A 73 -9.81 10.43 10.12
N THR A 74 -9.34 11.63 9.81
CA THR A 74 -7.91 11.95 9.75
C THR A 74 -7.24 11.66 11.10
N LYS A 75 -7.83 12.12 12.19
CA LYS A 75 -7.32 11.89 13.54
C LYS A 75 -7.19 10.41 13.88
N LEU A 76 -8.21 9.60 13.54
CA LEU A 76 -8.17 8.16 13.77
C LEU A 76 -7.03 7.46 13.01
N TYR A 77 -6.78 7.86 11.76
CA TYR A 77 -5.65 7.32 10.99
C TYR A 77 -4.29 7.81 11.51
N GLU A 78 -4.19 9.05 12.01
CA GLU A 78 -2.97 9.53 12.67
C GLU A 78 -2.68 8.76 13.96
N GLU A 79 -3.69 8.51 14.80
CA GLU A 79 -3.56 7.68 16.00
C GLU A 79 -3.14 6.25 15.66
N ALA A 80 -3.71 5.65 14.61
CA ALA A 80 -3.30 4.32 14.13
C ALA A 80 -1.83 4.30 13.70
N GLN A 81 -1.35 5.33 13.02
CA GLN A 81 0.06 5.44 12.62
C GLN A 81 1.01 5.60 13.83
N ILE A 82 0.56 6.22 14.93
CA ILE A 82 1.33 6.27 16.17
C ILE A 82 1.50 4.87 16.76
N VAL A 83 0.41 4.07 16.78
CA VAL A 83 0.48 2.66 17.23
C VAL A 83 1.43 1.85 16.32
N PHE A 84 1.29 1.99 15.01
CA PHE A 84 2.16 1.34 14.04
C PHE A 84 3.65 1.68 14.28
N LYS A 85 3.96 2.95 14.49
CA LYS A 85 5.33 3.40 14.75
C LYS A 85 5.89 2.85 16.06
N ARG A 86 5.06 2.77 17.09
CA ARG A 86 5.44 2.22 18.41
C ARG A 86 5.75 0.73 18.34
N GLU A 87 4.94 -0.02 17.62
CA GLU A 87 5.06 -1.49 17.49
C GLU A 87 6.05 -1.91 16.38
N ALA A 88 6.30 -1.02 15.42
CA ALA A 88 7.25 -1.21 14.32
C ALA A 88 7.13 -2.56 13.58
N PRO A 89 5.93 -2.98 13.11
CA PRO A 89 5.80 -4.23 12.37
C PRO A 89 6.51 -4.20 11.00
N TRP A 90 6.81 -3.02 10.50
CA TRP A 90 7.62 -2.77 9.30
C TRP A 90 8.78 -1.82 9.56
N ALA A 91 9.85 -2.00 8.78
CA ALA A 91 10.81 -0.95 8.50
C ALA A 91 10.40 -0.25 7.20
N THR A 92 9.82 0.93 7.30
CA THR A 92 9.47 1.74 6.12
C THR A 92 10.75 2.32 5.51
N ILE A 93 10.92 2.16 4.18
CA ILE A 93 12.17 2.52 3.50
C ILE A 93 12.01 3.82 2.73
N ASP A 94 11.10 3.86 1.75
CA ASP A 94 10.90 5.03 0.88
C ASP A 94 9.49 5.12 0.30
N HIS A 95 9.26 6.24 -0.40
CA HIS A 95 8.19 6.42 -1.36
C HIS A 95 8.84 6.51 -2.75
N SER A 96 8.72 5.44 -3.54
CA SER A 96 9.33 5.37 -4.86
C SER A 96 8.70 6.37 -5.83
N LEU A 97 9.52 6.92 -6.72
CA LEU A 97 9.03 7.70 -7.85
C LEU A 97 8.61 6.75 -8.99
N SER A 98 7.42 6.98 -9.53
CA SER A 98 6.99 6.32 -10.74
C SER A 98 7.54 7.07 -11.96
N ILE A 99 8.45 6.45 -12.70
CA ILE A 99 9.10 7.04 -13.86
C ILE A 99 8.64 6.30 -15.12
N VAL A 100 8.02 7.03 -16.04
CA VAL A 100 7.58 6.50 -17.32
C VAL A 100 8.43 7.12 -18.45
N PRO A 101 9.44 6.40 -18.96
CA PRO A 101 10.21 6.89 -20.11
C PRO A 101 9.36 6.86 -21.38
N MET A 102 9.37 7.95 -22.13
CA MET A 102 8.65 8.06 -23.39
C MET A 102 9.57 8.57 -24.49
N ARG A 103 9.25 8.21 -25.73
CA ARG A 103 9.87 8.85 -26.89
C ARG A 103 9.38 10.29 -27.02
N LYS A 104 10.20 11.16 -27.60
CA LYS A 104 9.86 12.59 -27.78
C LYS A 104 8.65 12.83 -28.69
N GLU A 105 8.35 11.87 -29.57
CA GLU A 105 7.21 11.90 -30.49
C GLU A 105 5.88 11.60 -29.77
N VAL A 106 5.91 11.06 -28.55
CA VAL A 106 4.71 10.74 -27.77
C VAL A 106 4.22 11.99 -27.04
N SER A 107 2.95 12.33 -27.22
CA SER A 107 2.28 13.45 -26.56
C SER A 107 0.98 13.01 -25.91
N GLY A 108 0.41 13.84 -25.04
CA GLY A 108 -0.90 13.62 -24.42
C GLY A 108 -0.95 12.55 -23.32
N PHE A 109 0.17 11.89 -23.00
CA PHE A 109 0.19 10.94 -21.88
C PHE A 109 0.15 11.67 -20.53
N VAL A 110 -0.78 11.26 -19.67
CA VAL A 110 -0.89 11.74 -18.29
C VAL A 110 -0.77 10.54 -17.35
N GLN A 111 0.21 10.61 -16.46
CA GLN A 111 0.41 9.55 -15.47
C GLN A 111 -0.60 9.67 -14.34
N SER A 112 -1.35 8.60 -14.09
CA SER A 112 -2.25 8.51 -12.93
C SER A 112 -1.46 8.38 -11.62
N PRO A 113 -1.84 9.09 -10.55
CA PRO A 113 -1.25 8.88 -9.23
C PRO A 113 -1.59 7.52 -8.62
N LEU A 114 -2.58 6.81 -9.16
CA LEU A 114 -2.99 5.47 -8.73
C LEU A 114 -2.30 4.34 -9.53
N GLY A 115 -1.39 4.70 -10.45
CA GLY A 115 -0.63 3.72 -11.23
C GLY A 115 -1.34 3.18 -12.47
N ASP A 116 -2.56 3.65 -12.77
CA ASP A 116 -3.27 3.29 -13.98
C ASP A 116 -2.66 3.95 -15.21
N PHE A 117 -2.71 3.26 -16.35
CA PHE A 117 -2.28 3.78 -17.64
C PHE A 117 -3.48 3.96 -18.56
N THR A 118 -3.79 5.21 -18.87
CA THR A 118 -4.81 5.58 -19.86
C THR A 118 -4.14 6.18 -21.09
N PHE A 119 -4.50 5.67 -22.28
CA PHE A 119 -3.87 6.05 -23.55
C PHE A 119 -4.84 6.78 -24.49
N GLU A 120 -6.05 7.09 -24.05
CA GLU A 120 -7.12 7.68 -24.88
C GLU A 120 -6.77 9.03 -25.49
N ASN A 121 -5.85 9.79 -24.87
CA ASN A 121 -5.39 11.08 -25.36
C ASN A 121 -3.92 11.05 -25.84
N VAL A 122 -3.36 9.86 -25.97
CA VAL A 122 -1.97 9.70 -26.41
C VAL A 122 -1.90 9.73 -27.92
N ASP A 123 -1.00 10.54 -28.47
CA ASP A 123 -0.73 10.65 -29.89
C ASP A 123 0.77 10.54 -30.17
N ILE A 124 1.11 10.13 -31.39
CA ILE A 124 2.48 9.99 -31.86
C ILE A 124 2.65 10.89 -33.07
N ALA A 125 3.50 11.92 -32.95
CA ALA A 125 3.84 12.79 -34.06
C ALA A 125 4.63 12.01 -35.12
N GLU A 126 4.27 12.17 -36.40
CA GLU A 126 5.00 11.62 -37.55
C GLU A 126 6.37 12.30 -37.73
#